data_9d69d6e31a8eaf4ed6485f33de766a9b
#
_entry.id   9d69d6e31a8eaf4ed6485f33de766a9b
#
_cell.length_a   1.000
_cell.length_b   1.000
_cell.length_c   1.000
_cell.angle_alpha   90.00
_cell.angle_beta   90.00
_cell.angle_gamma   90.00
#
_symmetry.space_group_name_H-M   'P 1'
#
loop_
_entity.id
_entity.type
_entity.pdbx_description
1 polymer ?
#
loop_
_entity_poly.entity_id
_entity_poly.type
_entity_poly.pdbx_seq_one_letter_code
_entity_poly.pdbx_strand_id
1 'polypeptide(L)' 'MRGFDCSNPAHEDMHMSGADDEELVRNTLQHRDQYHPELSDDQVKEIVTANARDE' A
#
# COMPACT_ATOMS: atom_id res chain seq x y z
N MET A 1 0.40 -11.20 10.08
CA MET A 1 0.84 -10.07 9.23
C MET A 1 -0.31 -9.58 8.36
N ARG A 2 -0.26 -8.34 7.98
CA ARG A 2 -1.22 -7.74 7.05
C ARG A 2 -0.53 -7.42 5.74
N GLY A 3 -1.23 -7.54 4.64
CA GLY A 3 -0.63 -7.26 3.34
C GLY A 3 -1.65 -7.03 2.25
N PHE A 4 -1.19 -6.47 1.13
CA PHE A 4 -2.01 -6.35 -0.07
C PHE A 4 -1.09 -6.28 -1.29
N ASP A 5 -1.67 -6.57 -2.45
CA ASP A 5 -0.95 -6.51 -3.72
C ASP A 5 -1.26 -5.18 -4.41
N CYS A 6 -0.22 -4.44 -4.77
CA CYS A 6 -0.36 -3.23 -5.59
C CYS A 6 -0.20 -3.62 -7.05
N SER A 7 -1.28 -3.49 -7.81
CA SER A 7 -1.30 -3.79 -9.23
C SER A 7 -1.61 -2.51 -9.99
N ASN A 8 -0.68 -2.04 -10.82
CA ASN A 8 -0.81 -0.79 -11.53
C ASN A 8 -0.08 -0.90 -12.88
N PRO A 9 -0.69 -0.46 -13.99
CA PRO A 9 -0.04 -0.56 -15.30
C PRO A 9 1.25 0.26 -15.42
N ALA A 10 1.52 1.18 -14.47
CA ALA A 10 2.74 1.98 -14.49
C ALA A 10 3.96 1.21 -13.98
N HIS A 11 3.78 0.08 -13.29
CA HIS A 11 4.88 -0.73 -12.76
C HIS A 11 4.43 -2.19 -12.62
N GLU A 12 5.38 -3.07 -12.33
CA GLU A 12 5.07 -4.48 -12.07
C GLU A 12 4.26 -4.61 -10.78
N ASP A 13 3.49 -5.68 -10.68
CA ASP A 13 2.74 -5.99 -9.47
C ASP A 13 3.70 -6.10 -8.29
N MET A 14 3.39 -5.43 -7.19
CA MET A 14 4.22 -5.41 -6.00
C MET A 14 3.40 -5.79 -4.78
N HIS A 15 4.02 -6.56 -3.90
CA HIS A 15 3.38 -6.98 -2.66
C HIS A 15 3.84 -6.08 -1.52
N MET A 16 2.86 -5.53 -0.80
CA MET A 16 3.11 -4.71 0.39
C MET A 16 2.73 -5.50 1.62
N SER A 17 3.55 -5.45 2.67
CA SER A 17 3.26 -6.16 3.91
C SER A 17 3.73 -5.35 5.11
N GLY A 18 3.18 -5.69 6.27
CA GLY A 18 3.54 -5.09 7.55
C GLY A 18 3.03 -5.96 8.69
N ALA A 19 3.55 -5.75 9.89
CA ALA A 19 3.12 -6.50 11.06
C ALA A 19 1.65 -6.22 11.41
N ASP A 20 1.20 -5.01 11.14
CA ASP A 20 -0.18 -4.57 11.37
C ASP A 20 -0.56 -3.52 10.32
N ASP A 21 -1.79 -3.02 10.38
CA ASP A 21 -2.28 -2.05 9.41
C ASP A 21 -1.47 -0.75 9.43
N GLU A 22 -1.05 -0.30 10.61
CA GLU A 22 -0.27 0.93 10.74
C GLU A 22 1.07 0.80 10.01
N GLU A 23 1.77 -0.29 10.22
CA GLU A 23 3.04 -0.55 9.55
C GLU A 23 2.83 -0.72 8.05
N LEU A 24 1.77 -1.42 7.65
CA LEU A 24 1.43 -1.60 6.26
C LEU A 24 1.19 -0.26 5.57
N VAL A 25 0.43 0.64 6.20
CA VAL A 25 0.19 1.98 5.66
C VAL A 25 1.51 2.74 5.51
N ARG A 26 2.37 2.67 6.52
CA ARG A 26 3.68 3.35 6.48
C ARG A 26 4.53 2.85 5.32
N ASN A 27 4.59 1.55 5.13
CA ASN A 27 5.36 0.95 4.03
C ASN A 27 4.75 1.34 2.68
N THR A 28 3.44 1.40 2.60
CA THR A 28 2.73 1.79 1.39
C THR A 28 2.96 3.27 1.08
N LEU A 29 3.05 4.12 2.10
CA LEU A 29 3.34 5.54 1.88
C LEU A 29 4.71 5.75 1.23
N GLN A 30 5.70 4.94 1.62
CA GLN A 30 7.01 4.98 0.97
C GLN A 30 6.91 4.56 -0.50
N HIS A 31 6.13 3.51 -0.78
CA HIS A 31 5.86 3.08 -2.15
C HIS A 31 5.16 4.19 -2.94
N ARG A 32 4.17 4.85 -2.33
CA ARG A 32 3.46 5.96 -2.94
C ARG A 32 4.41 7.07 -3.37
N ASP A 33 5.33 7.45 -2.50
CA ASP A 33 6.27 8.53 -2.79
C ASP A 33 7.13 8.21 -4.01
N GLN A 34 7.40 6.94 -4.25
CA GLN A 34 8.26 6.50 -5.34
C GLN A 34 7.50 6.26 -6.64
N TYR A 35 6.30 5.68 -6.56
CA TYR A 35 5.56 5.21 -7.74
C TYR A 35 4.25 5.96 -8.00
N HIS A 36 3.65 6.54 -6.96
CA HIS A 36 2.33 7.17 -7.06
C HIS A 36 2.31 8.52 -6.34
N PRO A 37 3.21 9.46 -6.71
CA PRO A 37 3.32 10.74 -5.99
C PRO A 37 2.06 11.61 -6.03
N GLU A 38 1.14 11.32 -6.95
CA GLU A 38 -0.13 12.04 -7.08
C GLU A 38 -1.16 11.66 -6.03
N LEU A 39 -0.96 10.54 -5.32
CA LEU A 39 -1.91 10.10 -4.30
C LEU A 39 -1.65 10.82 -2.97
N SER A 40 -2.72 11.17 -2.27
CA SER A 40 -2.62 11.74 -0.94
C SER A 40 -2.48 10.64 0.12
N ASP A 41 -2.04 11.02 1.32
CA ASP A 41 -1.94 10.07 2.44
C ASP A 41 -3.30 9.44 2.73
N ASP A 42 -4.38 10.23 2.70
CA ASP A 42 -5.73 9.73 2.95
C ASP A 42 -6.16 8.72 1.90
N GLN A 43 -5.83 8.97 0.63
CA GLN A 43 -6.12 8.03 -0.44
C GLN A 43 -5.38 6.70 -0.23
N VAL A 44 -4.13 6.77 0.18
CA VAL A 44 -3.34 5.56 0.45
C VAL A 44 -3.96 4.78 1.60
N LYS A 45 -4.36 5.45 2.68
CA LYS A 45 -5.01 4.78 3.81
C LYS A 45 -6.29 4.06 3.39
N GLU A 46 -7.10 4.70 2.55
CA GLU A 46 -8.33 4.08 2.04
C GLU A 46 -8.01 2.84 1.21
N ILE A 47 -7.03 2.93 0.33
CA ILE A 47 -6.64 1.81 -0.52
C ILE A 47 -6.16 0.64 0.35
N VAL A 48 -5.30 0.91 1.30
CA VAL A 48 -4.78 -0.12 2.20
C VAL A 48 -5.91 -0.77 2.99
N THR A 49 -6.78 0.04 3.59
CA THR A 49 -7.90 -0.48 4.39
C THR A 49 -8.83 -1.35 3.55
N ALA A 50 -9.07 -0.97 2.30
CA ALA A 50 -9.98 -1.70 1.42
C ALA A 50 -9.37 -3.02 0.91
N ASN A 51 -8.05 -3.10 0.80
CA ASN A 51 -7.37 -4.22 0.13
C ASN A 51 -6.54 -5.09 1.08
N ALA A 52 -6.21 -4.60 2.27
CA ALA A 52 -5.37 -5.35 3.21
C ALA A 52 -6.08 -6.62 3.68
N ARG A 53 -5.31 -7.68 3.84
CA ARG A 53 -5.82 -8.98 4.32
C ARG A 53 -4.79 -9.61 5.23
N ASP A 54 -5.25 -10.58 6.03
CA ASP A 54 -4.36 -11.36 6.88
C ASP A 54 -3.55 -12.33 6.02
N GLU A 55 -2.28 -12.38 6.33
CA GLU A 55 -1.36 -13.30 5.65
C GLU A 55 -0.70 -14.26 6.60
#